data_e632b3f6f6b20a1df8a042abbeba6341
#
_entry.id   e632b3f6f6b20a1df8a042abbeba6341
#
_cell.length_a   1.000
_cell.length_b   1.000
_cell.length_c   1.000
_cell.angle_alpha   90.00
_cell.angle_beta   90.00
_cell.angle_gamma   90.00
#
_symmetry.space_group_name_H-M   'P 1'
#
loop_
_entity.id
_entity.type
_entity.pdbx_description
1 polymer ?
#
loop_
_entity_poly.entity_id
_entity_poly.type
_entity_poly.pdbx_seq_one_letter_code
_entity_poly.pdbx_strand_id
1 'polypeptide(L)'
;CLYSMEKRGEAVLALCVPQVLKRRKTWIKLANLVEDHADFFRLQKLYAECVSHSLVSSDDVVVLENMAMGAQRAGEYKTAEQIWHHIVGIQKKGTLQTKVQLNQLFAQEALAAFVSATKKVGLEVFLISGTLLGFVRSGNFLPHDTDLDIGIFDGFEPDHLKKGIYAAGCFSIMPQRSPHCLRVRHVNGTPIDIFTHYRDKNDFWHGGVKVSWHNSPFTLKE
;
A
#
# COMPACT_ATOMS: atom_id res chain seq x y z
N CYS A 1 5.28 -15.49 5.71
CA CYS A 1 4.40 -15.11 6.85
C CYS A 1 3.11 -15.92 6.74
N LEU A 2 2.40 -16.18 7.88
CA LEU A 2 1.19 -17.03 7.90
C LEU A 2 0.13 -16.63 6.88
N TYR A 3 -0.03 -15.34 6.63
CA TYR A 3 -0.97 -14.84 5.63
C TYR A 3 -0.59 -15.25 4.18
N SER A 4 0.68 -15.13 3.83
CA SER A 4 1.17 -15.55 2.50
C SER A 4 1.20 -17.07 2.29
N MET A 5 0.93 -17.84 3.36
CA MET A 5 0.78 -19.30 3.34
C MET A 5 -0.70 -19.72 3.40
N GLU A 6 -1.63 -18.82 3.15
CA GLU A 6 -3.09 -19.03 3.23
C GLU A 6 -3.59 -19.47 4.62
N LYS A 7 -2.79 -19.24 5.66
CA LYS A 7 -3.10 -19.60 7.06
C LYS A 7 -3.72 -18.43 7.80
N ARG A 8 -4.81 -17.88 7.26
CA ARG A 8 -5.47 -16.69 7.76
C ARG A 8 -5.91 -16.81 9.23
N GLY A 9 -6.54 -17.94 9.60
CA GLY A 9 -7.00 -18.16 10.98
C GLY A 9 -5.86 -18.15 11.99
N GLU A 10 -4.74 -18.81 11.67
CA GLU A 10 -3.54 -18.80 12.51
C GLU A 10 -2.92 -17.40 12.61
N ALA A 11 -2.96 -16.62 11.50
CA ALA A 11 -2.49 -15.25 11.50
C ALA A 11 -3.32 -14.34 12.41
N VAL A 12 -4.64 -14.48 12.39
CA VAL A 12 -5.55 -13.74 13.30
C VAL A 12 -5.27 -14.10 14.75
N LEU A 13 -5.20 -15.39 15.09
CA LEU A 13 -4.91 -15.85 16.44
C LEU A 13 -3.58 -15.31 16.97
N ALA A 14 -2.52 -15.34 16.15
CA ALA A 14 -1.20 -14.80 16.51
C ALA A 14 -1.22 -13.28 16.74
N LEU A 15 -2.14 -12.56 16.11
CA LEU A 15 -2.28 -11.10 16.27
C LEU A 15 -3.16 -10.70 17.46
N CYS A 16 -4.02 -11.61 17.95
CA CYS A 16 -4.93 -11.35 19.08
C CYS A 16 -4.31 -11.57 20.46
N VAL A 17 -2.99 -11.70 20.56
CA VAL A 17 -2.30 -11.85 21.87
C VAL A 17 -2.17 -10.50 22.55
N PRO A 18 -2.43 -10.35 23.86
CA PRO A 18 -2.45 -9.06 24.57
C PRO A 18 -1.19 -8.21 24.38
N GLN A 19 -0.01 -8.84 24.32
CA GLN A 19 1.27 -8.14 24.13
C GLN A 19 1.40 -7.49 22.75
N VAL A 20 0.70 -8.03 21.75
CA VAL A 20 0.76 -7.57 20.36
C VAL A 20 -0.33 -6.53 20.06
N LEU A 21 -1.48 -6.60 20.77
CA LEU A 21 -2.61 -5.68 20.60
C LEU A 21 -2.28 -4.22 20.96
N LYS A 22 -1.23 -3.98 21.73
CA LYS A 22 -0.71 -2.63 22.02
C LYS A 22 -0.01 -1.96 20.83
N ARG A 23 0.23 -2.69 19.74
CA ARG A 23 1.02 -2.21 18.59
C ARG A 23 0.09 -1.74 17.47
N ARG A 24 0.26 -0.50 17.00
CA ARG A 24 -0.45 0.04 15.82
C ARG A 24 -0.46 -0.94 14.63
N LYS A 25 0.70 -1.53 14.30
CA LYS A 25 0.83 -2.46 13.17
C LYS A 25 -0.06 -3.70 13.29
N THR A 26 -0.42 -4.11 14.50
CA THR A 26 -1.33 -5.23 14.73
C THR A 26 -2.73 -4.90 14.21
N TRP A 27 -3.24 -3.74 14.53
CA TRP A 27 -4.58 -3.28 14.10
C TRP A 27 -4.66 -3.10 12.60
N ILE A 28 -3.62 -2.53 11.98
CA ILE A 28 -3.52 -2.44 10.52
C ILE A 28 -3.60 -3.82 9.87
N LYS A 29 -2.88 -4.81 10.41
CA LYS A 29 -2.90 -6.18 9.88
C LYS A 29 -4.24 -6.87 10.10
N LEU A 30 -4.83 -6.76 11.30
CA LEU A 30 -6.14 -7.31 11.59
C LEU A 30 -7.22 -6.72 10.68
N ALA A 31 -7.22 -5.40 10.50
CA ALA A 31 -8.14 -4.74 9.58
C ALA A 31 -7.97 -5.22 8.13
N ASN A 32 -6.73 -5.45 7.67
CA ASN A 32 -6.46 -5.96 6.33
C ASN A 32 -6.84 -7.45 6.14
N LEU A 33 -7.06 -8.19 7.23
CA LEU A 33 -7.53 -9.58 7.20
C LEU A 33 -9.05 -9.71 7.15
N VAL A 34 -9.79 -8.62 7.30
CA VAL A 34 -11.26 -8.60 7.21
C VAL A 34 -11.70 -8.93 5.79
N GLU A 35 -12.58 -9.92 5.64
CA GLU A 35 -13.17 -10.33 4.37
C GLU A 35 -14.69 -10.20 4.36
N ASP A 36 -15.35 -10.42 5.50
CA ASP A 36 -16.79 -10.42 5.63
C ASP A 36 -17.29 -9.65 6.87
N HIS A 37 -18.61 -9.57 7.00
CA HIS A 37 -19.29 -8.95 8.14
C HIS A 37 -18.88 -9.55 9.50
N ALA A 38 -18.78 -10.86 9.58
CA ALA A 38 -18.45 -11.53 10.85
C ALA A 38 -17.03 -11.22 11.32
N ASP A 39 -16.09 -11.11 10.37
CA ASP A 39 -14.72 -10.68 10.64
C ASP A 39 -14.66 -9.26 11.16
N PHE A 40 -15.38 -8.36 10.47
CA PHE A 40 -15.39 -6.95 10.86
C PHE A 40 -16.04 -6.75 12.23
N PHE A 41 -17.13 -7.45 12.50
CA PHE A 41 -17.79 -7.41 13.80
C PHE A 41 -16.86 -7.85 14.94
N ARG A 42 -16.12 -8.96 14.74
CA ARG A 42 -15.11 -9.42 15.72
C ARG A 42 -14.00 -8.41 15.92
N LEU A 43 -13.49 -7.83 14.84
CA LEU A 43 -12.45 -6.80 14.90
C LEU A 43 -12.94 -5.56 15.65
N GLN A 44 -14.15 -5.08 15.34
CA GLN A 44 -14.74 -3.91 15.96
C GLN A 44 -14.94 -4.10 17.47
N LYS A 45 -15.44 -5.27 17.87
CA LYS A 45 -15.62 -5.63 19.30
C LYS A 45 -14.27 -5.65 20.03
N LEU A 46 -13.27 -6.33 19.47
CA LEU A 46 -11.93 -6.38 20.04
C LEU A 46 -11.29 -4.99 20.14
N TYR A 47 -11.47 -4.15 19.12
CA TYR A 47 -10.96 -2.79 19.12
C TYR A 47 -11.61 -1.96 20.24
N ALA A 48 -12.94 -2.00 20.37
CA ALA A 48 -13.67 -1.29 21.40
C ALA A 48 -13.22 -1.71 22.82
N GLU A 49 -13.04 -3.01 23.06
CA GLU A 49 -12.49 -3.55 24.32
C GLU A 49 -11.07 -3.01 24.61
N CYS A 50 -10.20 -2.99 23.60
CA CYS A 50 -8.84 -2.47 23.78
C CYS A 50 -8.80 -0.96 23.98
N VAL A 51 -9.68 -0.20 23.35
CA VAL A 51 -9.84 1.25 23.59
C VAL A 51 -10.32 1.50 25.02
N SER A 52 -11.33 0.76 25.49
CA SER A 52 -11.87 0.92 26.85
C SER A 52 -10.82 0.64 27.93
N HIS A 53 -9.86 -0.23 27.66
CA HIS A 53 -8.72 -0.53 28.55
C HIS A 53 -7.48 0.35 28.28
N SER A 54 -7.60 1.39 27.46
CA SER A 54 -6.50 2.27 27.07
C SER A 54 -5.27 1.58 26.46
N LEU A 55 -5.47 0.42 25.84
CA LEU A 55 -4.41 -0.33 25.17
C LEU A 55 -4.10 0.23 23.76
N VAL A 56 -5.06 0.91 23.16
CA VAL A 56 -4.96 1.56 21.85
C VAL A 56 -5.72 2.89 21.89
N SER A 57 -5.24 3.87 21.12
CA SER A 57 -5.91 5.17 21.02
C SER A 57 -7.12 5.07 20.09
N SER A 58 -8.26 5.63 20.52
CA SER A 58 -9.46 5.80 19.68
C SER A 58 -9.25 6.74 18.48
N ASP A 59 -8.20 7.57 18.54
CA ASP A 59 -7.93 8.65 17.58
C ASP A 59 -6.67 8.40 16.73
N ASP A 60 -6.19 7.15 16.70
CA ASP A 60 -5.10 6.79 15.76
C ASP A 60 -5.64 6.73 14.33
N VAL A 61 -5.45 7.83 13.59
CA VAL A 61 -5.94 8.01 12.22
C VAL A 61 -5.53 6.85 11.31
N VAL A 62 -4.29 6.36 11.40
CA VAL A 62 -3.81 5.28 10.55
C VAL A 62 -4.54 3.96 10.84
N VAL A 63 -4.84 3.68 12.11
CA VAL A 63 -5.64 2.51 12.50
C VAL A 63 -7.07 2.67 11.98
N LEU A 64 -7.68 3.84 12.21
CA LEU A 64 -9.04 4.14 11.78
C LEU A 64 -9.21 4.05 10.26
N GLU A 65 -8.27 4.57 9.47
CA GLU A 65 -8.26 4.43 7.99
C GLU A 65 -8.32 2.96 7.57
N ASN A 66 -7.49 2.11 8.17
CA ASN A 66 -7.48 0.68 7.86
C ASN A 66 -8.77 -0.01 8.32
N MET A 67 -9.34 0.39 9.47
CA MET A 67 -10.63 -0.12 9.92
C MET A 67 -11.78 0.29 8.99
N ALA A 68 -11.80 1.54 8.51
CA ALA A 68 -12.78 1.98 7.52
C ALA A 68 -12.70 1.16 6.22
N MET A 69 -11.48 0.91 5.72
CA MET A 69 -11.28 0.02 4.57
C MET A 69 -11.71 -1.42 4.85
N GLY A 70 -11.49 -1.93 6.07
CA GLY A 70 -12.00 -3.23 6.52
C GLY A 70 -13.52 -3.29 6.52
N ALA A 71 -14.17 -2.24 7.04
CA ALA A 71 -15.63 -2.11 7.03
C ALA A 71 -16.20 -2.09 5.60
N GLN A 72 -15.55 -1.36 4.69
CA GLN A 72 -15.95 -1.34 3.27
C GLN A 72 -15.89 -2.72 2.63
N ARG A 73 -14.79 -3.49 2.85
CA ARG A 73 -14.68 -4.86 2.34
C ARG A 73 -15.74 -5.79 2.91
N ALA A 74 -16.12 -5.59 4.16
CA ALA A 74 -17.17 -6.34 4.84
C ALA A 74 -18.61 -5.95 4.42
N GLY A 75 -18.78 -4.93 3.55
CA GLY A 75 -20.08 -4.39 3.18
C GLY A 75 -20.70 -3.44 4.20
N GLU A 76 -19.96 -3.10 5.27
CA GLU A 76 -20.41 -2.23 6.37
C GLU A 76 -20.21 -0.74 6.04
N TYR A 77 -20.87 -0.27 4.96
CA TYR A 77 -20.65 1.06 4.41
C TYR A 77 -21.02 2.20 5.36
N LYS A 78 -22.12 2.05 6.12
CA LYS A 78 -22.52 3.06 7.11
C LYS A 78 -21.48 3.21 8.22
N THR A 79 -20.93 2.09 8.69
CA THR A 79 -19.87 2.10 9.71
C THR A 79 -18.58 2.69 9.14
N ALA A 80 -18.22 2.36 7.90
CA ALA A 80 -17.08 2.95 7.22
C ALA A 80 -17.23 4.48 7.11
N GLU A 81 -18.39 4.97 6.70
CA GLU A 81 -18.70 6.40 6.62
C GLU A 81 -18.55 7.09 7.98
N GLN A 82 -19.08 6.50 9.05
CA GLN A 82 -18.94 7.03 10.40
C GLN A 82 -17.47 7.15 10.82
N ILE A 83 -16.65 6.13 10.53
CA ILE A 83 -15.22 6.16 10.81
C ILE A 83 -14.54 7.26 10.00
N TRP A 84 -14.86 7.43 8.72
CA TRP A 84 -14.31 8.52 7.90
C TRP A 84 -14.71 9.90 8.42
N HIS A 85 -15.96 10.10 8.85
CA HIS A 85 -16.38 11.34 9.48
C HIS A 85 -15.61 11.62 10.77
N HIS A 86 -15.36 10.60 11.58
CA HIS A 86 -14.55 10.75 12.80
C HIS A 86 -13.10 11.16 12.47
N ILE A 87 -12.47 10.53 11.47
CA ILE A 87 -11.11 10.89 10.99
C ILE A 87 -11.08 12.37 10.57
N VAL A 88 -12.05 12.82 9.78
CA VAL A 88 -12.14 14.23 9.37
C VAL A 88 -12.28 15.16 10.58
N GLY A 89 -13.03 14.74 11.59
CA GLY A 89 -13.17 15.49 12.84
C GLY A 89 -11.86 15.62 13.62
N ILE A 90 -11.06 14.55 13.68
CA ILE A 90 -9.73 14.54 14.31
C ILE A 90 -8.78 15.47 13.53
N GLN A 91 -8.75 15.34 12.20
CA GLN A 91 -7.83 16.10 11.34
C GLN A 91 -8.12 17.61 11.38
N LYS A 92 -9.40 18.00 11.54
CA LYS A 92 -9.77 19.41 11.71
C LYS A 92 -9.31 20.00 13.04
N LYS A 93 -9.11 19.17 14.07
CA LYS A 93 -8.63 19.58 15.41
C LYS A 93 -7.10 19.57 15.53
N GLY A 94 -6.42 18.80 14.69
CA GLY A 94 -4.97 18.66 14.67
C GLY A 94 -4.35 19.45 13.52
N THR A 95 -3.13 19.90 13.72
CA THR A 95 -2.30 20.41 12.61
C THR A 95 -2.14 19.29 11.60
N LEU A 96 -2.56 19.51 10.36
CA LEU A 96 -2.35 18.58 9.24
C LEU A 96 -0.89 18.11 9.27
N GLN A 97 -0.66 16.83 9.50
CA GLN A 97 0.64 16.25 9.19
C GLN A 97 0.81 16.38 7.69
N THR A 98 1.60 17.35 7.27
CA THR A 98 1.99 17.51 5.87
C THR A 98 2.62 16.20 5.44
N LYS A 99 2.01 15.51 4.46
CA LYS A 99 2.65 14.38 3.80
C LYS A 99 4.04 14.86 3.35
N VAL A 100 5.07 14.09 3.69
CA VAL A 100 6.43 14.42 3.25
C VAL A 100 6.42 14.39 1.73
N GLN A 101 6.54 15.56 1.13
CA GLN A 101 6.59 15.72 -0.32
C GLN A 101 7.89 15.11 -0.87
N LEU A 102 7.85 14.68 -2.10
CA LEU A 102 9.03 14.19 -2.82
C LEU A 102 10.07 15.28 -2.91
N ASN A 103 11.29 15.01 -2.44
CA ASN A 103 12.42 15.86 -2.73
C ASN A 103 12.83 15.63 -4.19
N GLN A 104 12.77 16.64 -5.02
CA GLN A 104 12.99 16.56 -6.47
C GLN A 104 14.34 15.92 -6.82
N LEU A 105 15.43 16.35 -6.14
CA LEU A 105 16.77 15.82 -6.39
C LEU A 105 16.89 14.35 -5.97
N PHE A 106 16.32 14.00 -4.81
CA PHE A 106 16.31 12.62 -4.33
C PHE A 106 15.46 11.70 -5.24
N ALA A 107 14.35 12.21 -5.77
CA ALA A 107 13.52 11.49 -6.71
C ALA A 107 14.24 11.23 -8.05
N GLN A 108 14.96 12.24 -8.58
CA GLN A 108 15.78 12.09 -9.78
C GLN A 108 16.90 11.04 -9.58
N GLU A 109 17.61 11.11 -8.46
CA GLU A 109 18.65 10.15 -8.09
C GLU A 109 18.08 8.71 -7.98
N ALA A 110 16.96 8.54 -7.26
CA ALA A 110 16.31 7.26 -7.08
C ALA A 110 15.81 6.68 -8.41
N LEU A 111 15.20 7.50 -9.27
CA LEU A 111 14.73 7.08 -10.60
C LEU A 111 15.91 6.65 -11.48
N ALA A 112 16.98 7.43 -11.54
CA ALA A 112 18.17 7.10 -12.33
C ALA A 112 18.83 5.79 -11.86
N ALA A 113 18.96 5.61 -10.54
CA ALA A 113 19.47 4.37 -9.95
C ALA A 113 18.58 3.17 -10.28
N PHE A 114 17.25 3.35 -10.22
CA PHE A 114 16.29 2.29 -10.52
C PHE A 114 16.32 1.88 -11.99
N VAL A 115 16.30 2.84 -12.92
CA VAL A 115 16.45 2.57 -14.36
C VAL A 115 17.77 1.88 -14.68
N SER A 116 18.87 2.29 -14.04
CA SER A 116 20.16 1.63 -14.20
C SER A 116 20.13 0.17 -13.70
N ALA A 117 19.47 -0.08 -12.55
CA ALA A 117 19.36 -1.42 -11.97
C ALA A 117 18.55 -2.37 -12.86
N THR A 118 17.41 -1.91 -13.39
CA THR A 118 16.54 -2.70 -14.26
C THR A 118 17.19 -2.97 -15.62
N LYS A 119 17.87 -1.97 -16.18
CA LYS A 119 18.61 -2.11 -17.46
C LYS A 119 19.70 -3.17 -17.38
N LYS A 120 20.43 -3.27 -16.26
CA LYS A 120 21.48 -4.29 -16.06
C LYS A 120 20.96 -5.72 -16.12
N VAL A 121 19.69 -5.93 -15.82
CA VAL A 121 19.03 -7.24 -15.91
C VAL A 121 18.11 -7.35 -17.14
N GLY A 122 18.24 -6.43 -18.11
CA GLY A 122 17.51 -6.49 -19.38
C GLY A 122 16.01 -6.17 -19.26
N LEU A 123 15.59 -5.45 -18.21
CA LEU A 123 14.20 -5.07 -18.00
C LEU A 123 13.98 -3.60 -18.39
N GLU A 124 12.99 -3.38 -19.23
CA GLU A 124 12.54 -2.04 -19.62
C GLU A 124 11.42 -1.57 -18.68
N VAL A 125 11.51 -0.32 -18.26
CA VAL A 125 10.53 0.33 -17.39
C VAL A 125 10.08 1.66 -17.99
N PHE A 126 8.89 2.10 -17.63
CA PHE A 126 8.30 3.34 -18.10
C PHE A 126 7.59 4.08 -16.99
N LEU A 127 7.41 5.40 -17.15
CA LEU A 127 6.71 6.23 -16.18
C LEU A 127 5.19 6.04 -16.34
N ILE A 128 4.47 6.05 -15.21
CA ILE A 128 3.01 6.00 -15.19
C ILE A 128 2.44 7.01 -14.19
N SER A 129 1.13 7.10 -14.13
CA SER A 129 0.37 7.84 -13.10
C SER A 129 0.88 9.27 -12.84
N GLY A 130 1.05 9.65 -11.58
CA GLY A 130 1.52 10.98 -11.17
C GLY A 130 2.92 11.32 -11.69
N THR A 131 3.80 10.33 -11.73
CA THR A 131 5.18 10.52 -12.22
C THR A 131 5.20 10.87 -13.71
N LEU A 132 4.46 10.14 -14.55
CA LEU A 132 4.32 10.48 -15.97
C LEU A 132 3.65 11.82 -16.18
N LEU A 133 2.56 12.07 -15.44
CA LEU A 133 1.81 13.31 -15.54
C LEU A 133 2.69 14.55 -15.23
N GLY A 134 3.52 14.47 -14.20
CA GLY A 134 4.48 15.53 -13.86
C GLY A 134 5.46 15.80 -14.99
N PHE A 135 6.04 14.74 -15.55
CA PHE A 135 6.97 14.87 -16.69
C PHE A 135 6.32 15.48 -17.93
N VAL A 136 5.11 15.04 -18.29
CA VAL A 136 4.39 15.57 -19.46
C VAL A 136 4.01 17.05 -19.27
N ARG A 137 3.61 17.45 -18.06
CA ARG A 137 3.15 18.82 -17.77
C ARG A 137 4.28 19.83 -17.60
N SER A 138 5.34 19.45 -16.93
CA SER A 138 6.37 20.39 -16.47
C SER A 138 7.81 19.91 -16.63
N GLY A 139 8.03 18.72 -17.21
CA GLY A 139 9.36 18.11 -17.29
C GLY A 139 9.92 17.70 -15.92
N ASN A 140 9.09 17.59 -14.89
CA ASN A 140 9.50 17.33 -13.52
C ASN A 140 8.43 16.54 -12.75
N PHE A 141 8.74 16.11 -11.53
CA PHE A 141 7.76 15.46 -10.65
C PHE A 141 6.73 16.47 -10.12
N LEU A 142 5.52 15.99 -9.81
CA LEU A 142 4.48 16.84 -9.22
C LEU A 142 4.88 17.26 -7.79
N PRO A 143 4.69 18.53 -7.41
CA PRO A 143 5.13 19.04 -6.10
C PRO A 143 4.50 18.35 -4.90
N HIS A 144 3.33 17.71 -5.09
CA HIS A 144 2.57 17.06 -4.02
C HIS A 144 2.68 15.53 -4.02
N ASP A 145 3.44 14.96 -4.98
CA ASP A 145 3.70 13.52 -4.98
C ASP A 145 4.57 13.10 -3.80
N THR A 146 4.41 11.84 -3.40
CA THR A 146 5.09 11.24 -2.25
C THR A 146 5.94 10.03 -2.64
N ASP A 147 5.78 9.52 -3.83
CA ASP A 147 6.40 8.33 -4.40
C ASP A 147 6.59 8.47 -5.93
N LEU A 148 7.31 7.53 -6.50
CA LEU A 148 7.46 7.39 -7.95
C LEU A 148 6.67 6.18 -8.41
N ASP A 149 5.86 6.35 -9.46
CA ASP A 149 5.07 5.31 -10.10
C ASP A 149 5.74 4.85 -11.39
N ILE A 150 6.09 3.58 -11.47
CA ILE A 150 6.79 2.97 -12.58
C ILE A 150 5.99 1.78 -13.11
N GLY A 151 5.85 1.70 -14.43
CA GLY A 151 5.30 0.54 -15.12
C GLY A 151 6.40 -0.40 -15.60
N ILE A 152 6.10 -1.69 -15.62
CA ILE A 152 6.89 -2.74 -16.26
C ILE A 152 5.94 -3.73 -16.92
N PHE A 153 6.21 -4.13 -18.18
CA PHE A 153 5.40 -5.16 -18.83
C PHE A 153 5.68 -6.54 -18.25
N ASP A 154 4.65 -7.39 -18.24
CA ASP A 154 4.75 -8.81 -17.88
C ASP A 154 5.70 -9.58 -18.83
N GLY A 155 5.92 -10.88 -18.53
CA GLY A 155 6.85 -11.71 -19.29
C GLY A 155 8.26 -11.77 -18.71
N PHE A 156 8.45 -11.24 -17.50
CA PHE A 156 9.69 -11.40 -16.75
C PHE A 156 9.47 -12.25 -15.48
N GLU A 157 10.51 -12.94 -15.04
CA GLU A 157 10.50 -13.63 -13.76
C GLU A 157 10.60 -12.62 -12.61
N PRO A 158 9.65 -12.59 -11.65
CA PRO A 158 9.65 -11.63 -10.54
C PRO A 158 10.96 -11.60 -9.74
N ASP A 159 11.61 -12.76 -9.59
CA ASP A 159 12.91 -12.84 -8.90
C ASP A 159 14.04 -12.23 -9.70
N HIS A 160 13.92 -12.10 -11.02
CA HIS A 160 14.89 -11.42 -11.86
C HIS A 160 14.93 -9.91 -11.58
N LEU A 161 13.77 -9.29 -11.47
CA LEU A 161 13.64 -7.88 -11.04
C LEU A 161 14.23 -7.68 -9.64
N LYS A 162 13.88 -8.54 -8.68
CA LYS A 162 14.41 -8.47 -7.31
C LYS A 162 15.93 -8.61 -7.27
N LYS A 163 16.51 -9.51 -8.07
CA LYS A 163 17.98 -9.66 -8.19
C LYS A 163 18.63 -8.36 -8.67
N GLY A 164 18.07 -7.71 -9.70
CA GLY A 164 18.57 -6.42 -10.17
C GLY A 164 18.53 -5.34 -9.10
N ILE A 165 17.42 -5.27 -8.34
CA ILE A 165 17.23 -4.34 -7.24
C ILE A 165 18.24 -4.59 -6.11
N TYR A 166 18.44 -5.84 -5.70
CA TYR A 166 19.43 -6.19 -4.67
C TYR A 166 20.87 -5.93 -5.14
N ALA A 167 21.18 -6.24 -6.39
CA ALA A 167 22.52 -6.01 -6.94
C ALA A 167 22.88 -4.52 -7.04
N ALA A 168 21.88 -3.63 -7.12
CA ALA A 168 22.10 -2.18 -7.08
C ALA A 168 22.60 -1.70 -5.73
N GLY A 169 22.30 -2.41 -4.63
CA GLY A 169 22.79 -2.13 -3.28
C GLY A 169 22.20 -0.88 -2.61
N CYS A 170 21.37 -0.13 -3.32
CA CYS A 170 20.79 1.14 -2.82
C CYS A 170 19.28 1.09 -2.63
N PHE A 171 18.66 -0.07 -2.73
CA PHE A 171 17.21 -0.25 -2.54
C PHE A 171 16.89 -1.29 -1.47
N SER A 172 15.84 -1.04 -0.72
CA SER A 172 15.17 -2.03 0.11
C SER A 172 13.81 -2.38 -0.47
N ILE A 173 13.47 -3.68 -0.50
CA ILE A 173 12.15 -4.14 -0.90
C ILE A 173 11.20 -3.96 0.29
N MET A 174 10.09 -3.26 0.04
CA MET A 174 9.05 -2.99 1.01
C MET A 174 8.02 -4.14 1.05
N PRO A 175 7.24 -4.28 2.14
CA PRO A 175 6.16 -5.25 2.18
C PRO A 175 5.19 -5.07 1.02
N GLN A 176 4.97 -6.14 0.27
CA GLN A 176 4.10 -6.14 -0.90
C GLN A 176 2.63 -6.07 -0.46
N ARG A 177 1.87 -5.17 -1.08
CA ARG A 177 0.43 -4.99 -0.82
C ARG A 177 -0.45 -5.72 -1.84
N SER A 178 0.10 -5.99 -3.03
CA SER A 178 -0.58 -6.62 -4.14
C SER A 178 0.42 -7.48 -4.91
N PRO A 179 0.02 -8.61 -5.51
CA PRO A 179 0.88 -9.39 -6.40
C PRO A 179 1.27 -8.62 -7.67
N HIS A 180 0.53 -7.55 -8.01
CA HIS A 180 0.72 -6.74 -9.19
C HIS A 180 1.59 -5.49 -8.97
N CYS A 181 1.99 -5.22 -7.72
CA CYS A 181 2.78 -4.04 -7.38
C CYS A 181 3.93 -4.43 -6.44
N LEU A 182 5.16 -4.24 -6.90
CA LEU A 182 6.35 -4.32 -6.06
C LEU A 182 6.69 -2.92 -5.56
N ARG A 183 6.96 -2.78 -4.27
CA ARG A 183 7.39 -1.51 -3.67
C ARG A 183 8.83 -1.60 -3.25
N VAL A 184 9.60 -0.60 -3.60
CA VAL A 184 10.99 -0.45 -3.13
C VAL A 184 11.21 0.93 -2.55
N ARG A 185 12.26 1.07 -1.75
CA ARG A 185 12.69 2.37 -1.22
C ARG A 185 14.17 2.54 -1.47
N HIS A 186 14.53 3.64 -2.09
CA HIS A 186 15.92 4.05 -2.24
C HIS A 186 16.53 4.47 -0.89
N VAL A 187 17.84 4.36 -0.73
CA VAL A 187 18.55 4.72 0.52
C VAL A 187 18.36 6.18 0.92
N ASN A 188 18.08 7.09 -0.02
CA ASN A 188 17.74 8.49 0.25
C ASN A 188 16.30 8.69 0.77
N GLY A 189 15.53 7.60 0.92
CA GLY A 189 14.17 7.61 1.45
C GLY A 189 13.07 7.63 0.39
N THR A 190 13.37 7.86 -0.89
CA THR A 190 12.37 7.92 -1.97
C THR A 190 11.71 6.56 -2.19
N PRO A 191 10.36 6.45 -2.09
CA PRO A 191 9.65 5.23 -2.43
C PRO A 191 9.41 5.15 -3.94
N ILE A 192 9.42 3.93 -4.48
CA ILE A 192 9.07 3.62 -5.87
C ILE A 192 8.07 2.47 -5.85
N ASP A 193 6.92 2.67 -6.47
CA ASP A 193 5.90 1.67 -6.69
C ASP A 193 6.00 1.17 -8.14
N ILE A 194 6.20 -0.13 -8.32
CA ILE A 194 6.41 -0.77 -9.62
C ILE A 194 5.19 -1.63 -9.93
N PHE A 195 4.44 -1.21 -10.95
CA PHE A 195 3.20 -1.87 -11.37
C PHE A 195 3.45 -2.75 -12.58
N THR A 196 3.04 -4.02 -12.49
CA THR A 196 3.08 -4.93 -13.64
C THR A 196 1.93 -4.65 -14.57
N HIS A 197 2.23 -4.41 -15.85
CA HIS A 197 1.27 -4.24 -16.93
C HIS A 197 1.20 -5.54 -17.72
N TYR A 198 0.01 -6.07 -17.85
CA TYR A 198 -0.28 -7.33 -18.53
C TYR A 198 -0.83 -7.07 -19.91
N ARG A 199 -0.29 -7.75 -20.92
CA ARG A 199 -0.76 -7.64 -22.29
C ARG A 199 -1.95 -8.57 -22.53
N ASP A 200 -2.99 -8.06 -23.20
CA ASP A 200 -4.17 -8.82 -23.59
C ASP A 200 -4.53 -8.45 -25.04
N LYS A 201 -4.07 -9.27 -26.00
CA LYS A 201 -4.26 -9.06 -27.46
C LYS A 201 -3.80 -7.67 -27.91
N ASN A 202 -4.75 -6.72 -28.06
CA ASN A 202 -4.48 -5.36 -28.51
C ASN A 202 -4.48 -4.33 -27.37
N ASP A 203 -4.78 -4.77 -26.16
CA ASP A 203 -4.88 -3.94 -24.96
C ASP A 203 -3.81 -4.33 -23.92
N PHE A 204 -3.66 -3.51 -22.91
CA PHE A 204 -2.94 -3.87 -21.70
C PHE A 204 -3.73 -3.39 -20.48
N TRP A 205 -3.46 -4.02 -19.35
CA TRP A 205 -4.07 -3.65 -18.07
C TRP A 205 -3.03 -3.77 -16.96
N HIS A 206 -3.19 -3.02 -15.91
CA HIS A 206 -2.41 -3.19 -14.70
C HIS A 206 -3.31 -3.33 -13.47
N GLY A 207 -2.83 -4.12 -12.50
CA GLY A 207 -3.47 -4.27 -11.21
C GLY A 207 -2.85 -3.29 -10.23
N GLY A 208 -3.69 -2.44 -9.65
CA GLY A 208 -3.32 -1.68 -8.46
C GLY A 208 -3.37 -2.57 -7.20
N VAL A 209 -3.66 -1.97 -6.06
CA VAL A 209 -3.99 -2.72 -4.85
C VAL A 209 -5.24 -3.56 -5.14
N LYS A 210 -5.19 -4.87 -4.85
CA LYS A 210 -6.37 -5.72 -4.95
C LYS A 210 -7.38 -5.27 -3.90
N VAL A 211 -8.20 -4.31 -4.27
CA VAL A 211 -9.37 -3.90 -3.50
C VAL A 211 -10.54 -4.69 -4.07
N SER A 212 -11.03 -5.68 -3.34
CA SER A 212 -12.28 -6.30 -3.72
C SER A 212 -13.44 -5.41 -3.26
N TRP A 213 -14.03 -4.70 -4.19
CA TRP A 213 -15.35 -4.13 -4.02
C TRP A 213 -16.36 -5.21 -4.41
N HIS A 214 -17.23 -5.61 -3.50
CA HIS A 214 -18.25 -6.66 -3.74
C HIS A 214 -17.66 -7.98 -4.28
N ASN A 215 -16.55 -8.47 -3.70
CA ASN A 215 -15.87 -9.69 -4.13
C ASN A 215 -15.33 -9.69 -5.56
N SER A 216 -15.28 -8.56 -6.22
CA SER A 216 -14.67 -8.43 -7.53
C SER A 216 -13.29 -7.78 -7.42
N PRO A 217 -12.24 -8.36 -8.02
CA PRO A 217 -10.96 -7.69 -8.12
C PRO A 217 -11.15 -6.42 -8.97
N PHE A 218 -10.71 -5.27 -8.44
CA PHE A 218 -10.70 -4.03 -9.20
C PHE A 218 -9.47 -4.04 -10.11
N THR A 219 -9.67 -4.20 -11.40
CA THR A 219 -8.64 -4.03 -12.44
C THR A 219 -8.99 -2.79 -13.23
N LEU A 220 -8.06 -1.83 -13.30
CA LEU A 220 -8.14 -0.74 -14.26
C LEU A 220 -7.58 -1.27 -15.59
N LYS A 221 -8.40 -1.20 -16.63
CA LYS A 221 -7.91 -1.27 -18.02
C LYS A 221 -7.61 0.16 -18.45
N GLU A 222 -6.40 0.42 -18.88
CA GLU A 222 -6.00 1.63 -19.60
C GLU A 222 -6.06 1.37 -21.09
#